data_b2e962ae997bfc4314bd432d55ed7863
#
_entry.id   b2e962ae997bfc4314bd432d55ed7863
#
_cell.length_a   1.000
_cell.length_b   1.000
_cell.length_c   1.000
_cell.angle_alpha   90.00
_cell.angle_beta   90.00
_cell.angle_gamma   90.00
#
_symmetry.space_group_name_H-M   'P 1'
#
loop_
_entity.id
_entity.type
_entity.pdbx_description
1 polymer ?
#
loop_
_entity_poly.entity_id
_entity_poly.type
_entity_poly.pdbx_seq_one_letter_code
_entity_poly.pdbx_strand_id
1 'polypeptide(L)'
;VTGVQTCALPILENDPDAEKLVRGQPHWKSVLEKRDKLTSQIEQLKHEDSETAITDAKYAFISGALKESYTENIKKKKSRTEIIDSIVTHRILGYPIFLGFMFLMFEATFSVGAYPQGWIESVIDIVAAHIDTYMADSALKDLITDGVLGGVGSILSFVPNILILYLFISMMEDSGYMARAAFIMDKLMHKIGLHGRSFIPLIMGFGCTVPAVMACRTIEDRRNRFITVLITPFMSCTARLPIYILLIGVFFPSHPGIVLFGIYLFGILVAALSARLLSKTLFKNDGIPFVIELPPYRIPRLAMVLEHTWNKGYAYMKKLGGVVLIASVIIWALGYFPRTEGTVTAAVQQENSYIGKIGKTIEPVMEPL
;
A
#
# COMPACT_ATOMS: atom_id res chain seq x y z
N VAL A 1 44.52 18.61 4.80
CA VAL A 1 43.17 19.06 5.13
C VAL A 1 42.15 17.96 4.79
N THR A 2 42.32 17.20 3.73
CA THR A 2 41.38 16.19 3.27
C THR A 2 41.29 14.93 4.15
N GLY A 3 42.35 14.55 4.88
CA GLY A 3 42.34 13.35 5.74
C GLY A 3 41.54 13.51 7.06
N VAL A 4 41.45 14.73 7.58
CA VAL A 4 40.71 14.98 8.85
C VAL A 4 39.21 15.02 8.59
N GLN A 5 38.76 15.53 7.45
CA GLN A 5 37.35 15.62 7.10
C GLN A 5 36.72 14.26 6.83
N THR A 6 37.48 13.27 6.32
CA THR A 6 36.96 11.94 6.01
C THR A 6 36.71 11.04 7.22
N CYS A 7 37.38 11.29 8.36
CA CYS A 7 37.28 10.43 9.53
C CYS A 7 36.63 11.11 10.74
N ALA A 8 36.87 12.40 10.97
CA ALA A 8 36.42 13.08 12.18
C ALA A 8 34.94 13.56 12.11
N LEU A 9 34.50 14.04 10.95
CA LEU A 9 33.11 14.53 10.79
C LEU A 9 32.06 13.44 10.95
N PRO A 10 32.17 12.26 10.30
CA PRO A 10 31.19 11.18 10.50
C PRO A 10 31.10 10.71 11.96
N ILE A 11 32.22 10.76 12.70
CA ILE A 11 32.24 10.38 14.12
C ILE A 11 31.46 11.42 14.98
N LEU A 12 31.58 12.71 14.67
CA LEU A 12 30.84 13.79 15.33
C LEU A 12 29.37 13.85 14.91
N GLU A 13 29.03 13.31 13.74
CA GLU A 13 27.66 13.13 13.25
C GLU A 13 26.99 11.88 13.81
N ASN A 14 27.63 11.14 14.73
CA ASN A 14 27.16 9.90 15.32
C ASN A 14 26.84 8.79 14.29
N ASP A 15 27.59 8.75 13.17
CA ASP A 15 27.42 7.71 12.15
C ASP A 15 27.77 6.31 12.73
N PRO A 16 26.80 5.34 12.73
CA PRO A 16 27.02 4.01 13.31
C PRO A 16 28.15 3.22 12.61
N ASP A 17 28.37 3.45 11.33
CA ASP A 17 29.41 2.72 10.58
C ASP A 17 30.78 3.32 10.84
N ALA A 18 30.90 4.63 11.00
CA ALA A 18 32.12 5.29 11.44
C ALA A 18 32.48 4.87 12.89
N GLU A 19 31.50 4.72 13.77
CA GLU A 19 31.72 4.24 15.14
C GLU A 19 32.23 2.80 15.18
N LYS A 20 31.69 1.89 14.35
CA LYS A 20 32.19 0.51 14.24
C LYS A 20 33.65 0.46 13.80
N LEU A 21 34.04 1.29 12.84
CA LEU A 21 35.44 1.39 12.37
C LEU A 21 36.38 1.87 13.47
N VAL A 22 35.95 2.85 14.26
CA VAL A 22 36.74 3.39 15.40
C VAL A 22 36.88 2.36 16.52
N ARG A 23 35.86 1.60 16.82
CA ARG A 23 35.90 0.54 17.84
C ARG A 23 36.92 -0.55 17.54
N GLY A 24 37.32 -0.71 16.27
CA GLY A 24 38.41 -1.62 15.85
C GLY A 24 39.82 -1.09 16.13
N GLN A 25 40.00 0.15 16.61
CA GLN A 25 41.31 0.78 16.84
C GLN A 25 41.72 0.71 18.33
N PRO A 26 43.02 0.65 18.64
CA PRO A 26 43.53 0.47 20.02
C PRO A 26 43.16 1.62 20.97
N HIS A 27 42.88 2.84 20.49
CA HIS A 27 42.56 4.02 21.28
C HIS A 27 41.09 4.45 21.21
N TRP A 28 40.17 3.57 20.82
CA TRP A 28 38.78 3.87 20.56
C TRP A 28 38.03 4.56 21.72
N LYS A 29 38.34 4.18 22.98
CA LYS A 29 37.72 4.77 24.16
C LYS A 29 38.00 6.26 24.31
N SER A 30 39.26 6.66 24.10
CA SER A 30 39.67 8.06 24.17
C SER A 30 39.09 8.90 23.02
N VAL A 31 38.86 8.30 21.85
CA VAL A 31 38.22 8.95 20.71
C VAL A 31 36.74 9.21 20.98
N LEU A 32 36.01 8.21 21.50
CA LEU A 32 34.60 8.37 21.83
C LEU A 32 34.37 9.36 22.97
N GLU A 33 35.21 9.35 24.02
CA GLU A 33 35.13 10.33 25.10
C GLU A 33 35.33 11.77 24.62
N LYS A 34 36.29 11.99 23.72
CA LYS A 34 36.49 13.29 23.07
C LYS A 34 35.33 13.68 22.18
N ARG A 35 34.75 12.72 21.43
CA ARG A 35 33.54 12.92 20.64
C ARG A 35 32.42 13.44 21.53
N ASP A 36 32.07 12.71 22.57
CA ASP A 36 30.93 13.04 23.45
C ASP A 36 31.09 14.44 24.09
N LYS A 37 32.33 14.80 24.47
CA LYS A 37 32.63 16.15 24.96
C LYS A 37 32.45 17.22 23.88
N LEU A 38 32.88 17.00 22.66
CA LEU A 38 32.75 17.95 21.56
C LEU A 38 31.29 18.06 21.07
N THR A 39 30.58 16.95 21.00
CA THR A 39 29.17 16.92 20.66
C THR A 39 28.36 17.74 21.65
N SER A 40 28.52 17.53 22.94
CA SER A 40 27.84 18.31 23.97
C SER A 40 28.18 19.82 23.94
N GLN A 41 29.41 20.17 23.56
CA GLN A 41 29.78 21.60 23.36
C GLN A 41 29.08 22.19 22.12
N ILE A 42 28.98 21.45 21.03
CA ILE A 42 28.26 21.91 19.81
C ILE A 42 26.79 22.13 20.12
N GLU A 43 26.15 21.18 20.80
CA GLU A 43 24.74 21.25 21.20
C GLU A 43 24.46 22.43 22.15
N GLN A 44 25.36 22.69 23.11
CA GLN A 44 25.23 23.84 23.99
C GLN A 44 25.38 25.20 23.28
N LEU A 45 26.27 25.28 22.29
CA LEU A 45 26.55 26.52 21.56
C LEU A 45 25.49 26.81 20.50
N LYS A 46 24.98 25.76 19.83
CA LYS A 46 24.05 25.88 18.69
C LYS A 46 22.59 25.70 19.08
N HIS A 47 22.31 25.11 20.24
CA HIS A 47 20.97 24.70 20.68
C HIS A 47 20.27 23.73 19.70
N GLU A 48 21.05 22.99 18.93
CA GLU A 48 20.64 22.03 17.92
C GLU A 48 21.50 20.77 18.06
N ASP A 49 20.99 19.62 17.57
CA ASP A 49 21.73 18.37 17.54
C ASP A 49 23.03 18.48 16.71
N SER A 50 24.08 17.79 17.14
CA SER A 50 25.41 17.88 16.51
C SER A 50 25.40 17.52 15.01
N GLU A 51 24.58 16.53 14.60
CA GLU A 51 24.40 16.12 13.22
C GLU A 51 23.84 17.27 12.37
N THR A 52 22.77 17.91 12.86
CA THR A 52 22.14 19.06 12.21
C THR A 52 23.09 20.24 12.11
N ALA A 53 23.79 20.59 13.20
CA ALA A 53 24.73 21.72 13.24
C ALA A 53 25.91 21.53 12.25
N ILE A 54 26.44 20.31 12.13
CA ILE A 54 27.53 20.00 11.20
C ILE A 54 27.03 20.02 9.75
N THR A 55 25.84 19.47 9.51
CA THR A 55 25.21 19.46 8.19
C THR A 55 24.96 20.88 7.70
N ASP A 56 24.41 21.75 8.55
CA ASP A 56 24.18 23.15 8.24
C ASP A 56 25.49 23.90 7.95
N ALA A 57 26.54 23.63 8.70
CA ALA A 57 27.86 24.20 8.45
C ALA A 57 28.44 23.74 7.09
N LYS A 58 28.26 22.47 6.72
CA LYS A 58 28.67 21.96 5.40
C LYS A 58 27.91 22.66 4.27
N TYR A 59 26.58 22.80 4.40
CA TYR A 59 25.76 23.48 3.39
C TYR A 59 26.07 24.98 3.32
N ALA A 60 26.32 25.65 4.44
CA ALA A 60 26.74 27.04 4.47
C ALA A 60 28.08 27.24 3.74
N PHE A 61 29.06 26.35 3.97
CA PHE A 61 30.34 26.38 3.27
C PHE A 61 30.19 26.16 1.75
N ILE A 62 29.40 25.14 1.34
CA ILE A 62 29.10 24.86 -0.07
C ILE A 62 28.41 26.07 -0.71
N SER A 63 27.42 26.64 -0.03
CA SER A 63 26.68 27.82 -0.51
C SER A 63 27.59 29.05 -0.65
N GLY A 64 28.52 29.25 0.29
CA GLY A 64 29.54 30.29 0.20
C GLY A 64 30.47 30.11 -0.99
N ALA A 65 31.00 28.91 -1.15
CA ALA A 65 31.92 28.59 -2.29
C ALA A 65 31.18 28.69 -3.64
N LEU A 66 29.93 28.25 -3.72
CA LEU A 66 29.12 28.40 -4.93
C LEU A 66 28.82 29.87 -5.24
N LYS A 67 28.56 30.71 -4.23
CA LYS A 67 28.28 32.14 -4.41
C LYS A 67 29.48 32.91 -4.96
N GLU A 68 30.70 32.47 -4.63
CA GLU A 68 31.95 33.07 -5.13
C GLU A 68 32.35 32.55 -6.52
N SER A 69 32.07 31.29 -6.82
CA SER A 69 32.53 30.61 -8.06
C SER A 69 31.44 30.47 -9.13
N TYR A 70 30.17 30.58 -8.77
CA TYR A 70 29.04 30.34 -9.65
C TYR A 70 28.15 31.55 -9.76
N THR A 71 28.23 32.28 -10.83
CA THR A 71 27.24 33.30 -11.21
C THR A 71 26.08 32.63 -11.95
N GLU A 72 25.01 32.38 -11.24
CA GLU A 72 23.78 31.89 -11.85
C GLU A 72 23.24 32.92 -12.84
N ASN A 73 23.37 32.63 -14.13
CA ASN A 73 22.85 33.49 -15.19
C ASN A 73 21.32 33.36 -15.18
N ILE A 74 20.68 34.09 -14.23
CA ILE A 74 19.27 33.98 -13.90
C ILE A 74 18.42 34.66 -15.00
N LYS A 75 18.35 34.06 -16.15
CA LYS A 75 17.10 34.01 -16.88
C LYS A 75 16.44 32.70 -16.47
N LYS A 76 15.84 32.64 -15.30
CA LYS A 76 14.98 31.52 -14.88
C LYS A 76 13.80 31.41 -15.83
N LYS A 77 14.04 30.79 -17.01
CA LYS A 77 12.94 30.15 -17.71
C LYS A 77 12.42 29.08 -16.76
N LYS A 78 11.23 29.32 -16.19
CA LYS A 78 10.57 28.29 -15.36
C LYS A 78 10.70 26.96 -16.09
N SER A 79 11.27 25.97 -15.43
CA SER A 79 11.39 24.66 -16.03
C SER A 79 9.98 24.11 -16.32
N ARG A 80 9.83 23.26 -17.31
CA ARG A 80 8.55 22.62 -17.59
C ARG A 80 7.97 21.95 -16.35
N THR A 81 8.84 21.38 -15.53
CA THR A 81 8.50 20.76 -14.24
C THR A 81 7.87 21.79 -13.28
N GLU A 82 8.46 22.99 -13.13
CA GLU A 82 7.92 24.04 -12.25
C GLU A 82 6.54 24.56 -12.70
N ILE A 83 6.30 24.62 -14.01
CA ILE A 83 4.99 25.02 -14.54
C ILE A 83 3.94 23.96 -14.22
N ILE A 84 4.25 22.70 -14.44
CA ILE A 84 3.35 21.58 -14.14
C ILE A 84 3.10 21.51 -12.62
N ASP A 85 4.16 21.66 -11.81
CA ASP A 85 4.07 21.63 -10.34
C ASP A 85 3.19 22.77 -9.82
N SER A 86 3.27 23.96 -10.41
CA SER A 86 2.42 25.10 -9.99
C SER A 86 0.90 24.82 -10.11
N ILE A 87 0.52 23.91 -11.02
CA ILE A 87 -0.87 23.50 -11.24
C ILE A 87 -1.20 22.28 -10.37
N VAL A 88 -0.35 21.25 -10.46
CA VAL A 88 -0.58 19.95 -9.81
C VAL A 88 -0.49 20.05 -8.30
N THR A 89 0.47 20.82 -7.76
CA THR A 89 0.62 21.02 -6.32
C THR A 89 -0.17 22.19 -5.75
N HIS A 90 -1.04 22.80 -6.57
CA HIS A 90 -1.85 23.92 -6.12
C HIS A 90 -2.80 23.49 -4.99
N ARG A 91 -2.90 24.31 -3.95
CA ARG A 91 -3.62 24.02 -2.70
C ARG A 91 -5.08 23.56 -2.90
N ILE A 92 -5.76 24.05 -3.92
CA ILE A 92 -7.18 23.75 -4.21
C ILE A 92 -7.26 22.80 -5.43
N LEU A 93 -6.54 23.10 -6.53
CA LEU A 93 -6.61 22.32 -7.77
C LEU A 93 -5.92 20.95 -7.66
N GLY A 94 -4.95 20.80 -6.79
CA GLY A 94 -4.25 19.53 -6.59
C GLY A 94 -5.16 18.38 -6.18
N TYR A 95 -6.18 18.63 -5.33
CA TYR A 95 -7.13 17.60 -4.88
C TYR A 95 -8.00 17.07 -6.04
N PRO A 96 -8.71 17.90 -6.83
CA PRO A 96 -9.52 17.41 -7.93
C PRO A 96 -8.69 16.76 -9.04
N ILE A 97 -7.48 17.28 -9.32
CA ILE A 97 -6.56 16.64 -10.28
C ILE A 97 -6.18 15.24 -9.80
N PHE A 98 -5.80 15.10 -8.53
CA PHE A 98 -5.48 13.81 -7.94
C PHE A 98 -6.66 12.83 -8.00
N LEU A 99 -7.86 13.27 -7.59
CA LEU A 99 -9.08 12.46 -7.67
C LEU A 99 -9.43 12.07 -9.11
N GLY A 100 -9.22 12.99 -10.07
CA GLY A 100 -9.41 12.72 -11.49
C GLY A 100 -8.47 11.63 -12.02
N PHE A 101 -7.18 11.68 -11.65
CA PHE A 101 -6.23 10.62 -11.99
C PHE A 101 -6.60 9.29 -11.36
N MET A 102 -7.01 9.29 -10.10
CA MET A 102 -7.44 8.07 -9.40
C MET A 102 -8.69 7.48 -10.04
N PHE A 103 -9.68 8.32 -10.36
CA PHE A 103 -10.89 7.89 -11.07
C PHE A 103 -10.56 7.26 -12.42
N LEU A 104 -9.74 7.93 -13.22
CA LEU A 104 -9.30 7.42 -14.52
C LEU A 104 -8.56 6.08 -14.39
N MET A 105 -7.68 5.97 -13.40
CA MET A 105 -6.94 4.74 -13.13
C MET A 105 -7.90 3.59 -12.79
N PHE A 106 -8.87 3.81 -11.90
CA PHE A 106 -9.83 2.78 -11.53
C PHE A 106 -10.76 2.43 -12.69
N GLU A 107 -11.32 3.43 -13.37
CA GLU A 107 -12.19 3.22 -14.54
C GLU A 107 -11.46 2.41 -15.61
N ALA A 108 -10.24 2.79 -15.96
CA ALA A 108 -9.45 2.06 -16.95
C ALA A 108 -9.12 0.62 -16.46
N THR A 109 -8.82 0.44 -15.17
CA THR A 109 -8.53 -0.89 -14.61
C THR A 109 -9.72 -1.84 -14.75
N PHE A 110 -10.92 -1.38 -14.39
CA PHE A 110 -12.09 -2.24 -14.42
C PHE A 110 -12.70 -2.38 -15.81
N SER A 111 -12.74 -1.31 -16.60
CA SER A 111 -13.29 -1.36 -17.97
C SER A 111 -12.41 -2.17 -18.91
N VAL A 112 -11.09 -1.95 -18.90
CA VAL A 112 -10.16 -2.68 -19.77
C VAL A 112 -9.93 -4.09 -19.23
N GLY A 113 -9.85 -4.25 -17.91
CA GLY A 113 -9.62 -5.54 -17.26
C GLY A 113 -10.79 -6.53 -17.40
N ALA A 114 -12.02 -6.05 -17.59
CA ALA A 114 -13.19 -6.89 -17.78
C ALA A 114 -13.07 -7.79 -19.01
N TYR A 115 -12.43 -7.34 -20.09
CA TYR A 115 -12.28 -8.14 -21.31
C TYR A 115 -11.40 -9.39 -21.09
N PRO A 116 -10.14 -9.29 -20.65
CA PRO A 116 -9.33 -10.47 -20.39
C PRO A 116 -9.87 -11.32 -19.23
N GLN A 117 -10.52 -10.71 -18.23
CA GLN A 117 -11.21 -11.43 -17.17
C GLN A 117 -12.28 -12.36 -17.75
N GLY A 118 -13.18 -11.86 -18.61
CA GLY A 118 -14.23 -12.67 -19.24
C GLY A 118 -13.68 -13.79 -20.11
N TRP A 119 -12.54 -13.60 -20.77
CA TRP A 119 -11.89 -14.69 -21.53
C TRP A 119 -11.37 -15.79 -20.61
N ILE A 120 -10.75 -15.43 -19.48
CA ILE A 120 -10.26 -16.42 -18.52
C ILE A 120 -11.43 -17.18 -17.89
N GLU A 121 -12.51 -16.51 -17.52
CA GLU A 121 -13.74 -17.11 -17.01
C GLU A 121 -14.31 -18.11 -18.02
N SER A 122 -14.44 -17.71 -19.29
CA SER A 122 -14.92 -18.61 -20.36
C SER A 122 -14.04 -19.85 -20.53
N VAL A 123 -12.72 -19.73 -20.42
CA VAL A 123 -11.80 -20.87 -20.50
C VAL A 123 -12.01 -21.81 -19.31
N ILE A 124 -12.16 -21.25 -18.10
CA ILE A 124 -12.40 -22.04 -16.88
C ILE A 124 -13.73 -22.80 -16.99
N ASP A 125 -14.79 -22.14 -17.47
CA ASP A 125 -16.11 -22.74 -17.67
C ASP A 125 -16.06 -23.87 -18.71
N ILE A 126 -15.32 -23.72 -19.80
CA ILE A 126 -15.12 -24.76 -20.78
C ILE A 126 -14.39 -25.96 -20.17
N VAL A 127 -13.35 -25.72 -19.37
CA VAL A 127 -12.62 -26.81 -18.70
C VAL A 127 -13.52 -27.51 -17.69
N ALA A 128 -14.30 -26.78 -16.90
CA ALA A 128 -15.27 -27.34 -15.97
C ALA A 128 -16.31 -28.20 -16.68
N ALA A 129 -16.90 -27.72 -17.79
CA ALA A 129 -17.87 -28.45 -18.60
C ALA A 129 -17.29 -29.75 -19.21
N HIS A 130 -16.01 -29.72 -19.61
CA HIS A 130 -15.35 -30.95 -20.08
C HIS A 130 -15.20 -31.98 -18.96
N ILE A 131 -14.77 -31.55 -17.77
CA ILE A 131 -14.64 -32.43 -16.60
C ILE A 131 -16.00 -33.02 -16.24
N ASP A 132 -17.07 -32.21 -16.27
CA ASP A 132 -18.43 -32.63 -16.00
C ASP A 132 -18.91 -33.70 -16.96
N THR A 133 -18.48 -33.66 -18.24
CA THR A 133 -18.87 -34.61 -19.28
C THR A 133 -18.12 -35.93 -19.18
N TYR A 134 -16.84 -35.91 -18.80
CA TYR A 134 -15.98 -37.09 -18.81
C TYR A 134 -15.86 -37.83 -17.48
N MET A 135 -16.17 -37.15 -16.36
CA MET A 135 -16.11 -37.75 -15.02
C MET A 135 -17.51 -38.12 -14.51
N ALA A 136 -17.63 -39.35 -13.99
CA ALA A 136 -18.84 -39.75 -13.27
C ALA A 136 -19.05 -38.95 -12.03
N ASP A 137 -20.32 -38.75 -11.61
CA ASP A 137 -20.65 -38.00 -10.41
C ASP A 137 -20.04 -38.62 -9.17
N SER A 138 -19.05 -37.93 -8.62
CA SER A 138 -18.27 -38.37 -7.45
C SER A 138 -17.80 -37.16 -6.66
N ALA A 139 -17.53 -37.37 -5.38
CA ALA A 139 -16.95 -36.32 -4.52
C ALA A 139 -15.62 -35.77 -5.05
N LEU A 140 -14.88 -36.58 -5.82
CA LEU A 140 -13.63 -36.16 -6.45
C LEU A 140 -13.89 -35.18 -7.59
N LYS A 141 -14.94 -35.37 -8.39
CA LYS A 141 -15.38 -34.46 -9.44
C LYS A 141 -15.76 -33.12 -8.84
N ASP A 142 -16.63 -33.12 -7.81
CA ASP A 142 -17.07 -31.90 -7.13
C ASP A 142 -15.89 -31.15 -6.47
N LEU A 143 -14.89 -31.88 -5.92
CA LEU A 143 -13.67 -31.28 -5.41
C LEU A 143 -12.86 -30.56 -6.49
N ILE A 144 -12.74 -31.20 -7.67
CA ILE A 144 -11.95 -30.61 -8.76
C ILE A 144 -12.67 -29.41 -9.37
N THR A 145 -13.98 -29.53 -9.62
CA THR A 145 -14.75 -28.45 -10.28
C THR A 145 -15.02 -27.30 -9.33
N ASP A 146 -15.61 -27.54 -8.18
CA ASP A 146 -16.03 -26.47 -7.27
C ASP A 146 -14.90 -26.04 -6.31
N GLY A 147 -14.12 -27.02 -5.81
CA GLY A 147 -13.05 -26.75 -4.86
C GLY A 147 -11.83 -26.13 -5.51
N VAL A 148 -11.26 -26.80 -6.51
CA VAL A 148 -9.98 -26.39 -7.13
C VAL A 148 -10.20 -25.40 -8.26
N LEU A 149 -11.02 -25.76 -9.28
CA LEU A 149 -11.26 -24.87 -10.41
C LEU A 149 -12.02 -23.60 -10.00
N GLY A 150 -13.04 -23.71 -9.16
CA GLY A 150 -13.76 -22.56 -8.63
C GLY A 150 -12.83 -21.64 -7.83
N GLY A 151 -11.99 -22.18 -6.96
CA GLY A 151 -11.07 -21.41 -6.15
C GLY A 151 -9.90 -20.80 -6.93
N VAL A 152 -9.18 -21.61 -7.72
CA VAL A 152 -8.07 -21.13 -8.56
C VAL A 152 -8.58 -20.23 -9.68
N GLY A 153 -9.72 -20.58 -10.27
CA GLY A 153 -10.37 -19.83 -11.33
C GLY A 153 -10.70 -18.41 -10.91
N SER A 154 -11.29 -18.24 -9.72
CA SER A 154 -11.62 -16.91 -9.20
C SER A 154 -10.37 -16.01 -9.03
N ILE A 155 -9.22 -16.58 -8.63
CA ILE A 155 -7.98 -15.82 -8.54
C ILE A 155 -7.49 -15.45 -9.94
N LEU A 156 -7.46 -16.40 -10.87
CA LEU A 156 -6.98 -16.17 -12.23
C LEU A 156 -7.81 -15.13 -12.96
N SER A 157 -9.13 -15.11 -12.75
CA SER A 157 -10.03 -14.11 -13.32
C SER A 157 -9.68 -12.68 -12.91
N PHE A 158 -9.21 -12.47 -11.67
CA PHE A 158 -8.83 -11.15 -11.18
C PHE A 158 -7.40 -10.72 -11.53
N VAL A 159 -6.54 -11.63 -11.99
CA VAL A 159 -5.14 -11.31 -12.34
C VAL A 159 -5.01 -10.19 -13.37
N PRO A 160 -5.77 -10.17 -14.47
CA PRO A 160 -5.67 -9.08 -15.44
C PRO A 160 -5.96 -7.71 -14.84
N ASN A 161 -7.00 -7.60 -14.02
CA ASN A 161 -7.36 -6.36 -13.35
C ASN A 161 -6.23 -5.87 -12.44
N ILE A 162 -5.61 -6.79 -11.71
CA ILE A 162 -4.49 -6.50 -10.84
C ILE A 162 -3.25 -6.06 -11.64
N LEU A 163 -2.95 -6.72 -12.76
CA LEU A 163 -1.84 -6.33 -13.63
C LEU A 163 -2.04 -4.93 -14.22
N ILE A 164 -3.24 -4.61 -14.69
CA ILE A 164 -3.57 -3.29 -15.20
C ILE A 164 -3.46 -2.24 -14.09
N LEU A 165 -3.94 -2.54 -12.90
CA LEU A 165 -3.79 -1.67 -11.73
C LEU A 165 -2.30 -1.40 -11.43
N TYR A 166 -1.47 -2.45 -11.39
CA TYR A 166 -0.03 -2.30 -11.18
C TYR A 166 0.66 -1.51 -12.28
N LEU A 167 0.21 -1.64 -13.53
CA LEU A 167 0.72 -0.88 -14.66
C LEU A 167 0.50 0.62 -14.45
N PHE A 168 -0.72 1.02 -14.09
CA PHE A 168 -1.01 2.42 -13.81
C PHE A 168 -0.25 2.95 -12.59
N ILE A 169 -0.14 2.16 -11.52
CA ILE A 169 0.62 2.53 -10.34
C ILE A 169 2.09 2.72 -10.68
N SER A 170 2.71 1.79 -11.41
CA SER A 170 4.11 1.92 -11.84
C SER A 170 4.32 3.13 -12.74
N MET A 171 3.36 3.42 -13.62
CA MET A 171 3.41 4.60 -14.47
C MET A 171 3.34 5.91 -13.66
N MET A 172 2.50 5.97 -12.63
CA MET A 172 2.42 7.12 -11.72
C MET A 172 3.68 7.26 -10.85
N GLU A 173 4.26 6.15 -10.41
CA GLU A 173 5.48 6.10 -9.62
C GLU A 173 6.68 6.60 -10.45
N ASP A 174 6.89 6.03 -11.63
CA ASP A 174 8.01 6.37 -12.51
C ASP A 174 7.92 7.80 -13.07
N SER A 175 6.71 8.33 -13.27
CA SER A 175 6.51 9.72 -13.69
C SER A 175 6.90 10.75 -12.62
N GLY A 176 7.01 10.34 -11.35
CA GLY A 176 7.25 11.21 -10.21
C GLY A 176 5.97 11.89 -9.68
N TYR A 177 4.78 11.55 -10.19
CA TYR A 177 3.51 12.11 -9.73
C TYR A 177 3.18 11.69 -8.29
N MET A 178 3.56 10.48 -7.88
CA MET A 178 3.32 9.95 -6.52
C MET A 178 3.93 10.84 -5.42
N ALA A 179 5.12 11.39 -5.64
CA ALA A 179 5.76 12.30 -4.69
C ALA A 179 4.93 13.58 -4.48
N ARG A 180 4.31 14.11 -5.56
CA ARG A 180 3.44 15.30 -5.50
C ARG A 180 2.13 15.02 -4.79
N ALA A 181 1.53 13.88 -5.08
CA ALA A 181 0.34 13.43 -4.38
C ALA A 181 0.59 13.28 -2.86
N ALA A 182 1.72 12.69 -2.46
CA ALA A 182 2.14 12.60 -1.07
C ALA A 182 2.35 13.99 -0.45
N PHE A 183 2.97 14.91 -1.17
CA PHE A 183 3.20 16.29 -0.70
C PHE A 183 1.89 17.06 -0.46
N ILE A 184 0.93 16.99 -1.38
CA ILE A 184 -0.38 17.66 -1.23
C ILE A 184 -1.11 17.16 0.00
N MET A 185 -1.06 15.84 0.23
CA MET A 185 -1.79 15.18 1.31
C MET A 185 -1.06 15.16 2.65
N ASP A 186 0.19 15.58 2.68
CA ASP A 186 1.04 15.55 3.88
C ASP A 186 0.40 16.29 5.06
N LYS A 187 -0.15 17.48 4.82
CA LYS A 187 -0.83 18.28 5.86
C LYS A 187 -2.04 17.54 6.46
N LEU A 188 -2.77 16.77 5.67
CA LEU A 188 -3.91 15.98 6.15
C LEU A 188 -3.43 14.78 6.95
N MET A 189 -2.40 14.08 6.46
CA MET A 189 -1.82 12.93 7.13
C MET A 189 -1.19 13.28 8.48
N HIS A 190 -0.50 14.40 8.59
CA HIS A 190 0.05 14.89 9.85
C HIS A 190 -1.02 15.11 10.94
N LYS A 191 -2.22 15.55 10.57
CA LYS A 191 -3.32 15.72 11.54
C LYS A 191 -3.76 14.42 12.20
N ILE A 192 -3.62 13.30 11.50
CA ILE A 192 -3.94 11.95 12.01
C ILE A 192 -2.71 11.22 12.57
N GLY A 193 -1.54 11.88 12.59
CA GLY A 193 -0.31 11.34 13.16
C GLY A 193 0.47 10.42 12.22
N LEU A 194 0.25 10.56 10.91
CA LEU A 194 0.92 9.83 9.84
C LEU A 194 1.74 10.77 8.96
N HIS A 195 2.65 10.21 8.19
CA HIS A 195 3.43 10.89 7.18
C HIS A 195 2.69 10.92 5.83
N GLY A 196 2.93 11.94 4.99
CA GLY A 196 2.30 12.09 3.67
C GLY A 196 2.46 10.88 2.75
N ARG A 197 3.59 10.18 2.81
CA ARG A 197 3.79 8.93 2.05
C ARG A 197 2.82 7.81 2.42
N SER A 198 2.25 7.82 3.63
CA SER A 198 1.24 6.84 4.06
C SER A 198 -0.08 6.99 3.30
N PHE A 199 -0.33 8.16 2.72
CA PHE A 199 -1.53 8.42 1.94
C PHE A 199 -1.63 7.53 0.68
N ILE A 200 -0.50 7.27 0.02
CA ILE A 200 -0.46 6.48 -1.22
C ILE A 200 -1.01 5.05 -1.00
N PRO A 201 -0.47 4.26 -0.04
CA PRO A 201 -1.05 2.96 0.29
C PRO A 201 -2.53 3.02 0.70
N LEU A 202 -2.94 4.03 1.46
CA LEU A 202 -4.31 4.15 1.92
C LEU A 202 -5.30 4.34 0.74
N ILE A 203 -4.97 5.21 -0.20
CA ILE A 203 -5.79 5.39 -1.42
C ILE A 203 -5.82 4.12 -2.27
N MET A 204 -4.66 3.48 -2.47
CA MET A 204 -4.60 2.20 -3.19
C MET A 204 -5.49 1.13 -2.52
N GLY A 205 -5.68 1.22 -1.20
CA GLY A 205 -6.54 0.34 -0.42
C GLY A 205 -8.00 0.36 -0.85
N PHE A 206 -8.51 1.47 -1.42
CA PHE A 206 -9.86 1.52 -2.00
C PHE A 206 -9.99 0.68 -3.28
N GLY A 207 -8.93 0.55 -4.05
CA GLY A 207 -8.92 -0.34 -5.20
C GLY A 207 -8.66 -1.79 -4.80
N CYS A 208 -7.49 -2.04 -4.22
CA CYS A 208 -7.09 -3.37 -3.78
C CYS A 208 -6.15 -3.28 -2.57
N THR A 209 -6.52 -3.93 -1.49
CA THR A 209 -5.75 -3.94 -0.23
C THR A 209 -4.37 -4.60 -0.39
N VAL A 210 -4.23 -5.60 -1.27
CA VAL A 210 -2.96 -6.33 -1.43
C VAL A 210 -1.84 -5.46 -1.99
N PRO A 211 -1.99 -4.77 -3.14
CA PRO A 211 -0.99 -3.82 -3.61
C PRO A 211 -0.78 -2.66 -2.62
N ALA A 212 -1.82 -2.24 -1.92
CA ALA A 212 -1.71 -1.20 -0.90
C ALA A 212 -0.74 -1.60 0.23
N VAL A 213 -0.89 -2.80 0.78
CA VAL A 213 0.04 -3.33 1.80
C VAL A 213 1.45 -3.53 1.23
N MET A 214 1.58 -3.95 -0.03
CA MET A 214 2.89 -4.07 -0.68
C MET A 214 3.56 -2.69 -0.87
N ALA A 215 2.78 -1.65 -1.19
CA ALA A 215 3.26 -0.29 -1.31
C ALA A 215 3.74 0.31 0.03
N CYS A 216 3.24 -0.16 1.17
CA CYS A 216 3.74 0.28 2.47
C CYS A 216 5.25 0.06 2.66
N ARG A 217 5.88 -0.82 1.86
CA ARG A 217 7.33 -1.05 1.91
C ARG A 217 8.15 0.15 1.48
N THR A 218 7.58 1.06 0.70
CA THR A 218 8.24 2.31 0.26
C THR A 218 8.31 3.35 1.38
N ILE A 219 7.62 3.13 2.51
CA ILE A 219 7.67 4.00 3.67
C ILE A 219 8.93 3.64 4.47
N GLU A 220 9.89 4.54 4.52
CA GLU A 220 11.20 4.35 5.18
C GLU A 220 11.03 4.23 6.70
N ASP A 221 10.24 5.12 7.30
CA ASP A 221 9.97 5.08 8.73
C ASP A 221 9.17 3.82 9.11
N ARG A 222 9.81 3.00 9.94
CA ARG A 222 9.26 1.72 10.42
C ARG A 222 7.93 1.89 11.13
N ARG A 223 7.79 2.95 11.94
CA ARG A 223 6.59 3.26 12.69
C ARG A 223 5.40 3.57 11.76
N ASN A 224 5.56 4.55 10.89
CA ASN A 224 4.52 4.95 9.94
C ASN A 224 4.16 3.79 9.01
N ARG A 225 5.13 2.97 8.63
CA ARG A 225 4.90 1.75 7.85
C ARG A 225 4.00 0.77 8.58
N PHE A 226 4.28 0.46 9.86
CA PHE A 226 3.45 -0.46 10.66
C PHE A 226 2.03 0.07 10.85
N ILE A 227 1.88 1.33 11.23
CA ILE A 227 0.56 1.93 11.40
C ILE A 227 -0.21 1.89 10.09
N THR A 228 0.41 2.27 8.97
CA THR A 228 -0.24 2.26 7.65
C THR A 228 -0.69 0.86 7.26
N VAL A 229 0.13 -0.17 7.47
CA VAL A 229 -0.26 -1.58 7.21
C VAL A 229 -1.47 -1.97 8.04
N LEU A 230 -1.51 -1.60 9.34
CA LEU A 230 -2.61 -1.96 10.24
C LEU A 230 -3.93 -1.27 9.90
N ILE A 231 -3.87 -0.04 9.39
CA ILE A 231 -5.09 0.72 9.05
C ILE A 231 -5.56 0.51 7.62
N THR A 232 -4.70 0.05 6.71
CA THR A 232 -5.06 -0.22 5.30
C THR A 232 -6.27 -1.15 5.14
N PRO A 233 -6.47 -2.21 5.95
CA PRO A 233 -7.66 -3.06 5.85
C PRO A 233 -8.98 -2.37 6.15
N PHE A 234 -9.01 -1.22 6.81
CA PHE A 234 -10.25 -0.44 7.01
C PHE A 234 -10.70 0.30 5.75
N MET A 235 -9.80 0.46 4.75
CA MET A 235 -10.20 0.95 3.44
C MET A 235 -11.00 -0.12 2.71
N SER A 236 -12.24 0.22 2.33
CA SER A 236 -13.13 -0.71 1.64
C SER A 236 -12.69 -0.88 0.18
N CYS A 237 -12.14 -2.04 -0.15
CA CYS A 237 -11.73 -2.37 -1.52
C CYS A 237 -12.91 -2.90 -2.36
N THR A 238 -12.76 -2.85 -3.67
CA THR A 238 -13.78 -3.29 -4.63
C THR A 238 -14.17 -4.77 -4.47
N ALA A 239 -13.27 -5.64 -3.99
CA ALA A 239 -13.57 -7.04 -3.72
C ALA A 239 -14.61 -7.25 -2.59
N ARG A 240 -14.84 -6.24 -1.74
CA ARG A 240 -15.87 -6.28 -0.68
C ARG A 240 -17.23 -5.76 -1.14
N LEU A 241 -17.29 -5.07 -2.28
CA LEU A 241 -18.54 -4.52 -2.81
C LEU A 241 -19.67 -5.55 -2.96
N PRO A 242 -19.45 -6.76 -3.52
CA PRO A 242 -20.52 -7.74 -3.65
C PRO A 242 -21.17 -8.11 -2.29
N ILE A 243 -20.32 -8.24 -1.24
CA ILE A 243 -20.81 -8.53 0.11
C ILE A 243 -21.62 -7.37 0.66
N TYR A 244 -21.16 -6.12 0.47
CA TYR A 244 -21.88 -4.94 0.91
C TYR A 244 -23.24 -4.79 0.19
N ILE A 245 -23.25 -5.01 -1.14
CA ILE A 245 -24.49 -4.94 -1.94
C ILE A 245 -25.48 -6.00 -1.46
N LEU A 246 -25.03 -7.22 -1.20
CA LEU A 246 -25.87 -8.28 -0.69
C LEU A 246 -26.45 -7.93 0.68
N LEU A 247 -25.62 -7.52 1.63
CA LEU A 247 -26.09 -7.14 2.97
C LEU A 247 -27.04 -5.93 2.94
N ILE A 248 -26.67 -4.89 2.16
CA ILE A 248 -27.50 -3.69 2.02
C ILE A 248 -28.84 -4.03 1.36
N GLY A 249 -28.84 -4.90 0.35
CA GLY A 249 -30.06 -5.34 -0.33
C GLY A 249 -31.04 -6.07 0.61
N VAL A 250 -30.49 -6.82 1.58
CA VAL A 250 -31.31 -7.54 2.57
C VAL A 250 -31.80 -6.60 3.69
N PHE A 251 -30.91 -5.79 4.28
CA PHE A 251 -31.22 -5.01 5.48
C PHE A 251 -31.72 -3.59 5.20
N PHE A 252 -31.30 -2.97 4.09
CA PHE A 252 -31.59 -1.57 3.77
C PHE A 252 -32.06 -1.35 2.32
N PRO A 253 -33.14 -1.98 1.86
CA PRO A 253 -33.58 -1.91 0.46
C PRO A 253 -34.02 -0.50 0.05
N SER A 254 -34.41 0.36 0.99
CA SER A 254 -34.97 1.70 0.68
C SER A 254 -33.92 2.70 0.18
N HIS A 255 -32.69 2.65 0.69
CA HIS A 255 -31.64 3.65 0.38
C HIS A 255 -30.24 3.01 0.25
N PRO A 256 -30.03 2.06 -0.67
CA PRO A 256 -28.80 1.28 -0.72
C PRO A 256 -27.55 2.13 -0.98
N GLY A 257 -27.66 3.18 -1.80
CA GLY A 257 -26.53 4.06 -2.12
C GLY A 257 -26.05 4.90 -0.92
N ILE A 258 -26.99 5.39 -0.10
CA ILE A 258 -26.64 6.19 1.09
C ILE A 258 -25.94 5.31 2.13
N VAL A 259 -26.44 4.09 2.34
CA VAL A 259 -25.85 3.14 3.28
C VAL A 259 -24.45 2.72 2.81
N LEU A 260 -24.29 2.42 1.52
CA LEU A 260 -22.99 2.11 0.94
C LEU A 260 -21.98 3.24 1.16
N PHE A 261 -22.37 4.48 0.85
CA PHE A 261 -21.55 5.66 1.09
C PHE A 261 -21.18 5.81 2.57
N GLY A 262 -22.15 5.57 3.46
CA GLY A 262 -21.96 5.58 4.91
C GLY A 262 -20.92 4.57 5.38
N ILE A 263 -20.93 3.35 4.84
CA ILE A 263 -19.93 2.29 5.14
C ILE A 263 -18.51 2.73 4.74
N TYR A 264 -18.37 3.33 3.56
CA TYR A 264 -17.06 3.85 3.11
C TYR A 264 -16.57 4.99 4.01
N LEU A 265 -17.45 5.92 4.34
CA LEU A 265 -17.11 7.05 5.24
C LEU A 265 -16.75 6.56 6.64
N PHE A 266 -17.50 5.60 7.15
CA PHE A 266 -17.22 4.96 8.43
C PHE A 266 -15.86 4.25 8.44
N GLY A 267 -15.53 3.53 7.36
CA GLY A 267 -14.21 2.90 7.21
C GLY A 267 -13.06 3.91 7.27
N ILE A 268 -13.19 5.05 6.56
CA ILE A 268 -12.21 6.14 6.61
C ILE A 268 -12.09 6.72 8.02
N LEU A 269 -13.20 6.94 8.70
CA LEU A 269 -13.24 7.47 10.06
C LEU A 269 -12.55 6.52 11.04
N VAL A 270 -12.85 5.23 10.98
CA VAL A 270 -12.22 4.20 11.82
C VAL A 270 -10.72 4.13 11.54
N ALA A 271 -10.30 4.19 10.27
CA ALA A 271 -8.88 4.22 9.92
C ALA A 271 -8.16 5.44 10.51
N ALA A 272 -8.76 6.63 10.40
CA ALA A 272 -8.19 7.86 10.94
C ALA A 272 -8.11 7.84 12.48
N LEU A 273 -9.15 7.35 13.16
CA LEU A 273 -9.17 7.20 14.61
C LEU A 273 -8.13 6.17 15.08
N SER A 274 -8.05 5.02 14.41
CA SER A 274 -7.06 3.97 14.70
C SER A 274 -5.64 4.47 14.48
N ALA A 275 -5.38 5.20 13.39
CA ALA A 275 -4.09 5.81 13.12
C ALA A 275 -3.69 6.77 14.26
N ARG A 276 -4.61 7.64 14.65
CA ARG A 276 -4.37 8.62 15.73
C ARG A 276 -4.14 7.94 17.08
N LEU A 277 -4.91 6.90 17.40
CA LEU A 277 -4.78 6.13 18.62
C LEU A 277 -3.41 5.42 18.66
N LEU A 278 -3.08 4.66 17.63
CA LEU A 278 -1.81 3.93 17.53
C LEU A 278 -0.60 4.88 17.56
N SER A 279 -0.71 6.02 16.88
CA SER A 279 0.33 7.06 16.87
C SER A 279 0.59 7.66 18.25
N LYS A 280 -0.45 7.81 19.10
CA LYS A 280 -0.31 8.38 20.44
C LYS A 280 0.05 7.38 21.53
N THR A 281 -0.40 6.13 21.39
CA THR A 281 -0.25 5.10 22.43
C THR A 281 0.97 4.23 22.25
N LEU A 282 1.06 3.50 21.14
CA LEU A 282 2.12 2.51 20.93
C LEU A 282 3.40 3.12 20.37
N PHE A 283 3.28 4.17 19.57
CA PHE A 283 4.40 4.73 18.84
C PHE A 283 4.54 6.23 19.15
N LYS A 284 5.06 6.56 20.33
CA LYS A 284 5.40 7.95 20.69
C LYS A 284 6.46 8.49 19.74
N ASN A 285 6.32 9.75 19.38
CA ASN A 285 7.07 10.40 18.33
C ASN A 285 8.40 10.98 18.83
N ASP A 286 9.45 10.66 18.10
CA ASP A 286 10.58 11.57 17.90
C ASP A 286 10.39 12.13 16.49
N GLY A 287 9.76 13.31 16.39
CA GLY A 287 9.39 13.93 15.13
C GLY A 287 10.61 14.38 14.35
N ILE A 288 11.18 13.50 13.57
CA ILE A 288 12.16 13.90 12.56
C ILE A 288 11.38 14.62 11.47
N PRO A 289 11.64 15.92 11.21
CA PRO A 289 11.01 16.60 10.10
C PRO A 289 11.49 15.98 8.80
N PHE A 290 10.58 15.38 8.07
CA PHE A 290 10.91 14.74 6.81
C PHE A 290 10.75 15.74 5.66
N VAL A 291 11.83 15.98 4.94
CA VAL A 291 11.83 16.82 3.74
C VAL A 291 11.56 15.92 2.54
N ILE A 292 10.43 16.12 1.86
CA ILE A 292 10.13 15.40 0.61
C ILE A 292 10.80 16.17 -0.53
N GLU A 293 11.86 15.60 -1.08
CA GLU A 293 12.41 16.07 -2.35
C GLU A 293 11.49 15.65 -3.49
N LEU A 294 11.08 16.61 -4.32
CA LEU A 294 10.23 16.37 -5.48
C LEU A 294 11.13 16.02 -6.68
N PRO A 295 11.19 14.76 -7.12
CA PRO A 295 11.99 14.38 -8.27
C PRO A 295 11.47 15.05 -9.55
N PRO A 296 12.30 15.35 -10.56
CA PRO A 296 11.84 15.90 -11.83
C PRO A 296 10.90 14.94 -12.53
N TYR A 297 9.89 15.47 -13.26
CA TYR A 297 9.02 14.63 -14.08
C TYR A 297 9.85 13.89 -15.16
N ARG A 298 9.56 12.60 -15.27
CA ARG A 298 10.16 11.75 -16.29
C ARG A 298 9.06 11.03 -17.05
N ILE A 299 9.26 10.86 -18.35
CA ILE A 299 8.37 10.01 -19.15
C ILE A 299 8.73 8.56 -18.83
N PRO A 300 7.77 7.76 -18.31
CA PRO A 300 8.01 6.36 -17.99
C PRO A 300 8.46 5.56 -19.22
N ARG A 301 9.48 4.72 -19.08
CA ARG A 301 9.89 3.81 -20.14
C ARG A 301 8.97 2.58 -20.12
N LEU A 302 8.20 2.36 -21.17
CA LEU A 302 7.23 1.27 -21.25
C LEU A 302 7.83 -0.10 -20.90
N ALA A 303 9.06 -0.40 -21.35
CA ALA A 303 9.73 -1.65 -21.02
C ALA A 303 9.92 -1.84 -19.51
N MET A 304 10.34 -0.79 -18.81
CA MET A 304 10.55 -0.82 -17.35
C MET A 304 9.21 -0.94 -16.59
N VAL A 305 8.21 -0.20 -17.02
CA VAL A 305 6.85 -0.27 -16.44
C VAL A 305 6.27 -1.68 -16.58
N LEU A 306 6.41 -2.30 -17.76
CA LEU A 306 5.95 -3.67 -18.00
C LEU A 306 6.71 -4.71 -17.16
N GLU A 307 8.02 -4.56 -17.04
CA GLU A 307 8.85 -5.42 -16.20
C GLU A 307 8.46 -5.30 -14.72
N HIS A 308 8.30 -4.08 -14.21
CA HIS A 308 7.84 -3.84 -12.84
C HIS A 308 6.45 -4.41 -12.61
N THR A 309 5.53 -4.23 -13.55
CA THR A 309 4.17 -4.77 -13.50
C THR A 309 4.20 -6.30 -13.43
N TRP A 310 4.97 -6.93 -14.30
CA TRP A 310 5.11 -8.38 -14.33
C TRP A 310 5.70 -8.94 -13.04
N ASN A 311 6.77 -8.34 -12.55
CA ASN A 311 7.42 -8.76 -11.30
C ASN A 311 6.50 -8.62 -10.08
N LYS A 312 5.74 -7.52 -10.00
CA LYS A 312 4.74 -7.31 -8.93
C LYS A 312 3.57 -8.32 -9.06
N GLY A 313 3.09 -8.56 -10.27
CA GLY A 313 2.05 -9.55 -10.56
C GLY A 313 2.47 -10.99 -10.25
N TYR A 314 3.68 -11.37 -10.65
CA TYR A 314 4.26 -12.67 -10.33
C TYR A 314 4.42 -12.88 -8.81
N ALA A 315 4.90 -11.86 -8.11
CA ALA A 315 5.01 -11.90 -6.65
C ALA A 315 3.64 -12.05 -5.96
N TYR A 316 2.61 -11.41 -6.51
CA TYR A 316 1.22 -11.57 -6.06
C TYR A 316 0.75 -13.01 -6.23
N MET A 317 0.86 -13.57 -7.44
CA MET A 317 0.45 -14.94 -7.76
C MET A 317 1.16 -15.97 -6.86
N LYS A 318 2.47 -15.84 -6.71
CA LYS A 318 3.28 -16.74 -5.87
C LYS A 318 2.85 -16.73 -4.41
N LYS A 319 2.46 -15.55 -3.87
CA LYS A 319 2.06 -15.42 -2.46
C LYS A 319 0.64 -15.90 -2.18
N LEU A 320 -0.28 -15.58 -3.08
CA LEU A 320 -1.71 -15.82 -2.84
C LEU A 320 -2.18 -17.17 -3.39
N GLY A 321 -1.61 -17.64 -4.49
CA GLY A 321 -2.08 -18.86 -5.14
C GLY A 321 -2.13 -20.07 -4.18
N GLY A 322 -1.09 -20.29 -3.39
CA GLY A 322 -1.07 -21.40 -2.43
C GLY A 322 -2.06 -21.23 -1.28
N VAL A 323 -2.12 -20.03 -0.69
CA VAL A 323 -3.00 -19.75 0.46
C VAL A 323 -4.47 -19.85 0.06
N VAL A 324 -4.83 -19.28 -1.10
CA VAL A 324 -6.22 -19.28 -1.54
C VAL A 324 -6.64 -20.68 -2.00
N LEU A 325 -5.76 -21.45 -2.64
CA LEU A 325 -6.07 -22.85 -2.99
C LEU A 325 -6.38 -23.68 -1.74
N ILE A 326 -5.55 -23.60 -0.71
CA ILE A 326 -5.79 -24.30 0.55
C ILE A 326 -7.10 -23.84 1.19
N ALA A 327 -7.34 -22.53 1.24
CA ALA A 327 -8.56 -21.96 1.81
C ALA A 327 -9.80 -22.40 1.02
N SER A 328 -9.73 -22.39 -0.31
CA SER A 328 -10.82 -22.84 -1.19
C SER A 328 -11.17 -24.31 -0.95
N VAL A 329 -10.18 -25.19 -0.88
CA VAL A 329 -10.41 -26.62 -0.59
C VAL A 329 -11.02 -26.81 0.81
N ILE A 330 -10.58 -26.06 1.82
CA ILE A 330 -11.15 -26.12 3.17
C ILE A 330 -12.60 -25.65 3.16
N ILE A 331 -12.89 -24.52 2.52
CA ILE A 331 -14.25 -23.96 2.43
C ILE A 331 -15.17 -24.94 1.68
N TRP A 332 -14.68 -25.48 0.56
CA TRP A 332 -15.41 -26.50 -0.18
C TRP A 332 -15.72 -27.71 0.70
N ALA A 333 -14.74 -28.27 1.41
CA ALA A 333 -14.92 -29.41 2.28
C ALA A 333 -15.95 -29.13 3.41
N LEU A 334 -15.90 -27.94 4.02
CA LEU A 334 -16.88 -27.52 5.04
C LEU A 334 -18.28 -27.31 4.46
N GLY A 335 -18.40 -26.90 3.22
CA GLY A 335 -19.67 -26.75 2.50
C GLY A 335 -20.23 -28.06 1.96
N TYR A 336 -19.35 -29.01 1.61
CA TYR A 336 -19.72 -30.28 1.04
C TYR A 336 -20.15 -31.32 2.09
N PHE A 337 -19.48 -31.37 3.22
CA PHE A 337 -19.76 -32.34 4.31
C PHE A 337 -20.62 -31.75 5.42
N PRO A 338 -21.50 -32.57 6.07
CA PRO A 338 -21.90 -33.94 5.75
C PRO A 338 -22.84 -33.99 4.55
N ARG A 339 -22.66 -35.02 3.69
CA ARG A 339 -23.53 -35.21 2.52
C ARG A 339 -24.81 -35.92 2.98
N THR A 340 -25.96 -35.32 2.72
CA THR A 340 -27.26 -35.95 2.92
C THR A 340 -27.55 -36.88 1.72
N GLU A 341 -27.73 -38.15 1.97
CA GLU A 341 -28.12 -39.12 0.94
C GLU A 341 -29.55 -38.84 0.46
N GLY A 342 -29.74 -38.56 -0.83
CA GLY A 342 -31.02 -38.26 -1.46
C GLY A 342 -30.96 -37.10 -2.46
N THR A 343 -31.97 -37.00 -3.34
CA THR A 343 -32.17 -35.88 -4.27
C THR A 343 -32.54 -34.59 -3.49
N VAL A 344 -31.57 -34.03 -2.79
CA VAL A 344 -31.75 -32.81 -1.97
C VAL A 344 -31.32 -31.61 -2.81
N THR A 345 -32.15 -30.57 -2.84
CA THR A 345 -31.81 -29.32 -3.54
C THR A 345 -30.53 -28.73 -2.94
N ALA A 346 -29.67 -28.10 -3.77
CA ALA A 346 -28.41 -27.52 -3.35
C ALA A 346 -28.53 -26.60 -2.10
N ALA A 347 -29.65 -25.90 -1.95
CA ALA A 347 -29.94 -25.07 -0.79
C ALA A 347 -30.06 -25.88 0.52
N VAL A 348 -30.73 -27.02 0.50
CA VAL A 348 -30.91 -27.89 1.70
C VAL A 348 -29.59 -28.60 2.03
N GLN A 349 -28.77 -28.95 1.03
CA GLN A 349 -27.44 -29.48 1.25
C GLN A 349 -26.54 -28.44 1.95
N GLN A 350 -26.60 -27.21 1.50
CA GLN A 350 -25.83 -26.09 2.09
C GLN A 350 -26.26 -25.82 3.55
N GLU A 351 -27.53 -25.90 3.84
CA GLU A 351 -28.09 -25.71 5.19
C GLU A 351 -27.66 -26.79 6.19
N ASN A 352 -27.51 -28.04 5.72
CA ASN A 352 -27.08 -29.18 6.53
C ASN A 352 -25.54 -29.31 6.65
N SER A 353 -24.80 -28.58 5.82
CA SER A 353 -23.33 -28.59 5.84
C SER A 353 -22.75 -28.02 7.14
N TYR A 354 -21.44 -28.23 7.37
CA TYR A 354 -20.76 -27.62 8.52
C TYR A 354 -20.83 -26.09 8.48
N ILE A 355 -20.73 -25.48 7.30
CA ILE A 355 -20.88 -24.01 7.13
C ILE A 355 -22.31 -23.60 7.50
N GLY A 356 -23.33 -24.32 7.05
CA GLY A 356 -24.73 -24.05 7.41
C GLY A 356 -24.99 -24.14 8.90
N LYS A 357 -24.44 -25.15 9.57
CA LYS A 357 -24.53 -25.29 11.04
C LYS A 357 -23.85 -24.14 11.79
N ILE A 358 -22.69 -23.69 11.33
CA ILE A 358 -22.00 -22.52 11.88
C ILE A 358 -22.88 -21.28 11.67
N GLY A 359 -23.48 -21.12 10.47
CA GLY A 359 -24.40 -20.02 10.17
C GLY A 359 -25.60 -19.98 11.11
N LYS A 360 -26.27 -21.12 11.33
CA LYS A 360 -27.40 -21.26 12.28
C LYS A 360 -27.00 -20.97 13.72
N THR A 361 -25.75 -21.22 14.11
CA THR A 361 -25.27 -20.89 15.47
C THR A 361 -25.06 -19.38 15.63
N ILE A 362 -24.77 -18.67 14.55
CA ILE A 362 -24.55 -17.22 14.53
C ILE A 362 -25.86 -16.46 14.33
N GLU A 363 -26.85 -17.07 13.70
CA GLU A 363 -28.17 -16.50 13.39
C GLU A 363 -28.81 -15.80 14.62
N PRO A 364 -28.92 -16.40 15.83
CA PRO A 364 -29.55 -15.75 16.99
C PRO A 364 -28.76 -14.51 17.47
N VAL A 365 -27.50 -14.35 17.11
CA VAL A 365 -26.74 -13.14 17.44
C VAL A 365 -27.05 -12.01 16.45
N MET A 366 -27.48 -12.34 15.21
CA MET A 366 -27.82 -11.39 14.15
C MET A 366 -29.31 -11.03 14.13
N GLU A 367 -30.17 -11.84 14.75
CA GLU A 367 -31.63 -11.65 14.77
C GLU A 367 -32.10 -10.31 15.41
N PRO A 368 -31.42 -9.71 16.41
CA PRO A 368 -31.82 -8.42 16.97
C PRO A 368 -31.35 -7.19 16.14
N LEU A 369 -30.71 -7.35 14.99
CA LEU A 369 -30.28 -6.27 14.10
C LEU A 369 -31.22 -6.16 12.91
#